data_4e511ebedd96a242c48d8dc83cfee9f2
#
_entry.id   4e511ebedd96a242c48d8dc83cfee9f2
#
_cell.length_a   1.000
_cell.length_b   1.000
_cell.length_c   1.000
_cell.angle_alpha   90.00
_cell.angle_beta   90.00
_cell.angle_gamma   90.00
#
_symmetry.space_group_name_H-M   'P 1'
#
loop_
_entity.id
_entity.type
_entity.pdbx_description
1 polymer ?
#
loop_
_entity_poly.entity_id
_entity_poly.type
_entity_poly.pdbx_seq_one_letter_code
_entity_poly.pdbx_strand_id
1 'polypeptide(L)'
;DLYNAFLDLADKKKEVYDEDLESLLGEHGRNQVAHYTLKSVQISCGKPLTPTATVTLADPEGREFVACSIGTGPVDALYQAVNQIVDIENELSEFAVQSVTRGIDALGEVTIRVTAADGEVFTGRGADGDIIVSSAKAYINALNRLISHKQEKAQ
;
A
#
# COMPACT_ATOMS: atom_id res chain seq x y z
N ASP A 1 16.49 12.60 -2.40
CA ASP A 1 16.70 13.43 -3.57
C ASP A 1 15.91 12.89 -4.76
N LEU A 2 15.11 13.77 -5.39
CA LEU A 2 14.26 13.42 -6.52
C LEU A 2 15.05 12.81 -7.69
N TYR A 3 16.22 13.37 -7.98
CA TYR A 3 17.09 12.91 -9.07
C TYR A 3 17.56 11.47 -8.81
N ASN A 4 17.99 11.18 -7.60
CA ASN A 4 18.42 9.83 -7.23
C ASN A 4 17.25 8.84 -7.24
N ALA A 5 16.06 9.26 -6.82
CA ALA A 5 14.85 8.44 -6.88
C ALA A 5 14.48 8.12 -8.33
N PHE A 6 14.61 9.09 -9.22
CA PHE A 6 14.37 8.91 -10.66
C PHE A 6 15.35 7.91 -11.28
N LEU A 7 16.64 8.07 -10.98
CA LEU A 7 17.67 7.15 -11.49
C LEU A 7 17.45 5.73 -10.99
N ASP A 8 17.12 5.58 -9.72
CA ASP A 8 16.85 4.29 -9.11
C ASP A 8 15.66 3.61 -9.77
N LEU A 9 14.58 4.36 -10.02
CA LEU A 9 13.41 3.85 -10.71
C LEU A 9 13.75 3.43 -12.15
N ALA A 10 14.53 4.24 -12.87
CA ALA A 10 14.94 3.94 -14.23
C ALA A 10 15.80 2.68 -14.30
N ASP A 11 16.73 2.51 -13.35
CA ASP A 11 17.58 1.32 -13.27
C ASP A 11 16.74 0.05 -13.01
N LYS A 12 15.74 0.15 -12.19
CA LYS A 12 14.88 -0.98 -11.84
C LYS A 12 13.93 -1.37 -12.96
N LYS A 13 13.38 -0.41 -13.68
CA LYS A 13 12.34 -0.64 -14.68
C LYS A 13 12.84 -0.54 -16.11
N LYS A 14 14.01 0.01 -16.34
CA LYS A 14 14.58 0.35 -17.65
C LYS A 14 13.76 1.38 -18.43
N GLU A 15 12.52 1.62 -18.06
CA GLU A 15 11.64 2.62 -18.64
C GLU A 15 10.94 3.36 -17.52
N VAL A 16 10.78 4.68 -17.72
CA VAL A 16 10.06 5.53 -16.76
C VAL A 16 8.89 6.15 -17.51
N TYR A 17 7.69 5.88 -17.02
CA TYR A 17 6.46 6.42 -17.60
C TYR A 17 6.07 7.71 -16.88
N ASP A 18 5.29 8.58 -17.54
CA ASP A 18 4.85 9.85 -16.98
C ASP A 18 4.16 9.68 -15.61
N GLU A 19 3.33 8.66 -15.48
CA GLU A 19 2.64 8.40 -14.20
C GLU A 19 3.60 8.02 -13.08
N ASP A 20 4.73 7.35 -13.41
CA ASP A 20 5.77 7.04 -12.42
C ASP A 20 6.46 8.33 -11.96
N LEU A 21 6.71 9.26 -12.89
CA LEU A 21 7.28 10.57 -12.56
C LEU A 21 6.33 11.38 -11.67
N GLU A 22 5.04 11.37 -12.00
CA GLU A 22 4.03 12.04 -11.18
C GLU A 22 3.98 11.46 -9.77
N SER A 23 4.09 10.16 -9.64
CA SER A 23 4.14 9.48 -8.35
C SER A 23 5.34 9.93 -7.53
N LEU A 24 6.54 9.98 -8.15
CA LEU A 24 7.75 10.45 -7.49
C LEU A 24 7.64 11.92 -7.09
N LEU A 25 7.16 12.76 -7.98
CA LEU A 25 6.96 14.19 -7.70
C LEU A 25 5.94 14.40 -6.59
N GLY A 26 4.87 13.61 -6.59
CA GLY A 26 3.87 13.64 -5.54
C GLY A 26 4.43 13.28 -4.17
N GLU A 27 5.28 12.26 -4.12
CA GLU A 27 5.90 11.82 -2.88
C GLU A 27 6.91 12.81 -2.33
N HIS A 28 7.71 13.41 -3.20
CA HIS A 28 8.78 14.34 -2.78
C HIS A 28 8.34 15.81 -2.78
N GLY A 29 7.34 16.17 -3.57
CA GLY A 29 6.87 17.55 -3.70
C GLY A 29 5.75 17.93 -2.74
N ARG A 30 5.07 16.96 -2.15
CA ARG A 30 4.01 17.20 -1.18
C ARG A 30 4.43 16.59 0.14
N ASN A 31 4.42 17.40 1.20
CA ASN A 31 4.55 16.88 2.56
C ASN A 31 3.28 16.10 2.88
N GLN A 32 3.16 14.89 2.34
CA GLN A 32 2.06 14.01 2.70
C GLN A 32 2.30 13.49 4.10
N VAL A 33 1.43 13.89 5.01
CA VAL A 33 1.43 13.34 6.36
C VAL A 33 0.99 11.88 6.24
N ALA A 34 1.87 10.96 6.62
CA ALA A 34 1.49 9.55 6.70
C ALA A 34 0.57 9.39 7.91
N HIS A 35 -0.70 9.08 7.66
CA HIS A 35 -1.67 8.87 8.75
C HIS A 35 -1.45 7.53 9.43
N TYR A 36 -1.02 6.53 8.66
CA TYR A 36 -0.67 5.20 9.19
C TYR A 36 0.59 4.70 8.52
N THR A 37 1.40 4.00 9.31
CA THR A 37 2.64 3.37 8.85
C THR A 37 2.57 1.88 9.19
N LEU A 38 2.97 1.04 8.25
CA LEU A 38 3.04 -0.41 8.48
C LEU A 38 4.19 -0.74 9.41
N LYS A 39 3.89 -1.43 10.52
CA LYS A 39 4.90 -1.92 11.45
C LYS A 39 5.18 -3.40 11.23
N SER A 40 4.14 -4.21 11.05
CA SER A 40 4.32 -5.63 10.78
C SER A 40 3.08 -6.20 10.11
N VAL A 41 3.29 -7.29 9.39
CA VAL A 41 2.22 -8.07 8.79
C VAL A 41 2.60 -9.55 8.87
N GLN A 42 1.65 -10.38 9.29
CA GLN A 42 1.81 -11.82 9.33
C GLN A 42 0.63 -12.46 8.64
N ILE A 43 0.90 -13.44 7.78
CA ILE A 43 -0.12 -14.15 7.05
C ILE A 43 0.03 -15.64 7.35
N SER A 44 -1.06 -16.28 7.68
CA SER A 44 -1.14 -17.73 7.78
C SER A 44 -2.14 -18.23 6.75
N CYS A 45 -1.70 -19.11 5.88
CA CYS A 45 -2.55 -19.70 4.85
C CYS A 45 -2.03 -21.08 4.46
N GLY A 46 -2.82 -21.81 3.70
CA GLY A 46 -2.51 -23.16 3.28
C GLY A 46 -3.62 -24.11 3.65
N LYS A 47 -3.63 -25.30 3.06
CA LYS A 47 -4.65 -26.31 3.40
C LYS A 47 -4.24 -27.09 4.62
N PRO A 48 -5.10 -27.31 5.62
CA PRO A 48 -6.52 -26.89 5.67
C PRO A 48 -6.76 -25.53 6.34
N LEU A 49 -5.73 -24.67 6.46
CA LEU A 49 -5.84 -23.42 7.21
C LEU A 49 -6.71 -22.40 6.48
N THR A 50 -7.54 -21.68 7.24
CA THR A 50 -8.24 -20.50 6.75
C THR A 50 -7.24 -19.36 6.62
N PRO A 51 -7.19 -18.64 5.48
CA PRO A 51 -6.30 -17.49 5.37
C PRO A 51 -6.56 -16.47 6.47
N THR A 52 -5.50 -16.09 7.19
CA THR A 52 -5.58 -15.18 8.33
C THR A 52 -4.46 -14.16 8.21
N ALA A 53 -4.76 -12.90 8.48
CA ALA A 53 -3.77 -11.83 8.49
C ALA A 53 -3.78 -11.11 9.83
N THR A 54 -2.59 -10.82 10.36
CA THR A 54 -2.41 -9.97 11.54
C THR A 54 -1.56 -8.79 11.11
N VAL A 55 -2.06 -7.58 11.30
CA VAL A 55 -1.42 -6.34 10.86
C VAL A 55 -1.24 -5.42 12.05
N THR A 56 -0.06 -4.81 12.16
CA THR A 56 0.22 -3.76 13.14
C THR A 56 0.52 -2.47 12.38
N LEU A 57 -0.26 -1.43 12.67
CA LEU A 57 -0.07 -0.08 12.10
C LEU A 57 0.24 0.89 13.23
N ALA A 58 0.96 1.95 12.90
CA ALA A 58 1.24 3.04 13.84
C ALA A 58 0.70 4.35 13.28
N ASP A 59 0.19 5.22 14.16
CA ASP A 59 -0.22 6.56 13.80
C ASP A 59 0.95 7.56 13.97
N PRO A 60 0.77 8.84 13.58
CA PRO A 60 1.87 9.82 13.70
C PRO A 60 2.34 10.07 15.13
N GLU A 61 1.51 9.80 16.13
CA GLU A 61 1.88 9.94 17.54
C GLU A 61 2.60 8.71 18.08
N GLY A 62 2.81 7.69 17.26
CA GLY A 62 3.50 6.47 17.66
C GLY A 62 2.61 5.43 18.32
N ARG A 63 1.30 5.65 18.37
CA ARG A 63 0.38 4.64 18.89
C ARG A 63 0.25 3.49 17.92
N GLU A 64 0.29 2.27 18.42
CA GLU A 64 0.20 1.08 17.61
C GLU A 64 -1.18 0.45 17.70
N PHE A 65 -1.68 -0.02 16.56
CA PHE A 65 -2.97 -0.70 16.44
C PHE A 65 -2.75 -2.06 15.81
N VAL A 66 -3.31 -3.08 16.40
CA VAL A 66 -3.20 -4.46 15.92
C VAL A 66 -4.59 -4.97 15.55
N ALA A 67 -4.69 -5.57 14.38
CA ALA A 67 -5.92 -6.21 13.95
C ALA A 67 -5.61 -7.54 13.29
N CYS A 68 -6.54 -8.47 13.43
CA CYS A 68 -6.44 -9.79 12.84
C CYS A 68 -7.77 -10.11 12.16
N SER A 69 -7.70 -10.70 10.97
CA SER A 69 -8.90 -11.04 10.22
C SER A 69 -8.67 -12.31 9.39
N ILE A 70 -9.75 -12.99 9.11
CA ILE A 70 -9.79 -14.08 8.13
C ILE A 70 -10.22 -13.50 6.78
N GLY A 71 -9.95 -14.23 5.70
CA GLY A 71 -10.37 -13.83 4.36
C GLY A 71 -10.45 -15.02 3.44
N THR A 72 -10.87 -14.78 2.21
CA THR A 72 -10.97 -15.81 1.17
C THR A 72 -9.60 -16.17 0.59
N GLY A 73 -8.61 -15.30 0.81
CA GLY A 73 -7.22 -15.51 0.46
C GLY A 73 -6.34 -14.58 1.31
N PRO A 74 -5.00 -14.69 1.17
CA PRO A 74 -4.11 -13.89 2.03
C PRO A 74 -4.28 -12.38 1.82
N VAL A 75 -4.48 -11.92 0.59
CA VAL A 75 -4.65 -10.50 0.30
C VAL A 75 -5.97 -9.98 0.86
N ASP A 76 -7.05 -10.76 0.71
CA ASP A 76 -8.36 -10.40 1.26
C ASP A 76 -8.30 -10.32 2.80
N ALA A 77 -7.65 -11.29 3.45
CA ALA A 77 -7.45 -11.28 4.90
C ALA A 77 -6.69 -10.02 5.34
N LEU A 78 -5.66 -9.65 4.59
CA LEU A 78 -4.88 -8.45 4.84
C LEU A 78 -5.75 -7.19 4.76
N TYR A 79 -6.57 -7.06 3.73
CA TYR A 79 -7.48 -5.91 3.57
C TYR A 79 -8.47 -5.81 4.71
N GLN A 80 -9.06 -6.94 5.10
CA GLN A 80 -10.01 -6.96 6.21
C GLN A 80 -9.35 -6.49 7.50
N ALA A 81 -8.12 -6.93 7.77
CA ALA A 81 -7.38 -6.54 8.97
C ALA A 81 -7.07 -5.04 8.97
N VAL A 82 -6.57 -4.51 7.86
CA VAL A 82 -6.26 -3.08 7.73
C VAL A 82 -7.51 -2.23 7.91
N ASN A 83 -8.63 -2.65 7.33
CA ASN A 83 -9.88 -1.90 7.42
C ASN A 83 -10.46 -1.87 8.83
N GLN A 84 -10.16 -2.86 9.66
CA GLN A 84 -10.55 -2.83 11.08
C GLN A 84 -9.86 -1.68 11.83
N ILE A 85 -8.66 -1.32 11.43
CA ILE A 85 -7.89 -0.24 12.05
C ILE A 85 -8.27 1.12 11.45
N VAL A 86 -8.21 1.21 10.11
CA VAL A 86 -8.40 2.48 9.41
C VAL A 86 -9.87 2.91 9.40
N ASP A 87 -10.78 1.95 9.28
CA ASP A 87 -12.24 2.14 9.35
C ASP A 87 -12.75 3.26 8.41
N ILE A 88 -12.31 3.20 7.16
CA ILE A 88 -12.77 4.12 6.11
C ILE A 88 -13.39 3.31 4.99
N GLU A 89 -14.58 3.72 4.57
CA GLU A 89 -15.27 3.07 3.47
C GLU A 89 -14.46 3.23 2.19
N ASN A 90 -14.08 2.10 1.60
CA ASN A 90 -13.33 2.06 0.36
C ASN A 90 -13.57 0.72 -0.33
N GLU A 91 -13.38 0.72 -1.64
CA GLU A 91 -13.49 -0.49 -2.45
C GLU A 91 -12.19 -0.67 -3.24
N LEU A 92 -11.65 -1.88 -3.21
CA LEU A 92 -10.48 -2.21 -4.03
C LEU A 92 -10.91 -2.31 -5.49
N SER A 93 -10.46 -1.39 -6.33
CA SER A 93 -10.82 -1.37 -7.73
C SER A 93 -9.75 -1.99 -8.64
N GLU A 94 -8.50 -2.04 -8.19
CA GLU A 94 -7.43 -2.64 -8.98
C GLU A 94 -6.31 -3.14 -8.08
N PHE A 95 -5.76 -4.30 -8.45
CA PHE A 95 -4.58 -4.89 -7.81
C PHE A 95 -3.67 -5.43 -8.91
N ALA A 96 -2.48 -4.86 -9.03
CA ALA A 96 -1.52 -5.25 -10.06
C ALA A 96 -0.16 -5.52 -9.45
N VAL A 97 0.49 -6.58 -9.93
CA VAL A 97 1.80 -7.00 -9.45
C VAL A 97 2.78 -6.97 -10.63
N GLN A 98 3.94 -6.35 -10.42
CA GLN A 98 5.02 -6.34 -11.40
C GLN A 98 6.31 -6.76 -10.75
N SER A 99 7.13 -7.52 -11.48
CA SER A 99 8.50 -7.80 -11.07
C SER A 99 9.39 -6.66 -11.59
N VAL A 100 10.12 -6.01 -10.70
CA VAL A 100 10.95 -4.83 -11.05
C VAL A 100 12.41 -5.17 -11.23
N THR A 101 12.84 -6.33 -10.72
CA THR A 101 14.24 -6.79 -10.86
C THR A 101 14.26 -8.22 -11.36
N ARG A 102 15.39 -8.58 -11.99
CA ARG A 102 15.65 -9.95 -12.44
C ARG A 102 16.63 -10.61 -11.49
N GLY A 103 16.40 -11.88 -11.21
CA GLY A 103 17.33 -12.69 -10.43
C GLY A 103 16.80 -13.04 -9.04
N ILE A 104 17.73 -13.46 -8.18
CA ILE A 104 17.39 -13.99 -6.86
C ILE A 104 16.82 -12.92 -5.94
N ASP A 105 17.29 -11.68 -6.11
CA ASP A 105 16.85 -10.54 -5.28
C ASP A 105 15.70 -9.77 -5.93
N ALA A 106 14.80 -10.46 -6.63
CA ALA A 106 13.69 -9.82 -7.31
C ALA A 106 12.77 -9.12 -6.32
N LEU A 107 12.46 -7.85 -6.62
CA LEU A 107 11.46 -7.09 -5.87
C LEU A 107 10.12 -7.22 -6.59
N GLY A 108 9.06 -7.43 -5.82
CA GLY A 108 7.70 -7.36 -6.33
C GLY A 108 7.12 -6.00 -6.05
N GLU A 109 6.72 -5.30 -7.10
CA GLU A 109 5.99 -4.04 -6.95
C GLU A 109 4.50 -4.29 -7.07
N VAL A 110 3.75 -3.79 -6.10
CA VAL A 110 2.29 -3.90 -6.10
C VAL A 110 1.71 -2.50 -6.26
N THR A 111 0.76 -2.36 -7.17
CA THR A 111 -0.02 -1.16 -7.35
C THR A 111 -1.47 -1.49 -6.98
N ILE A 112 -2.04 -0.70 -6.10
CA ILE A 112 -3.43 -0.86 -5.65
C ILE A 112 -4.18 0.43 -5.91
N ARG A 113 -5.40 0.31 -6.44
CA ARG A 113 -6.32 1.42 -6.55
C ARG A 113 -7.55 1.15 -5.71
N VAL A 114 -7.90 2.14 -4.92
CA VAL A 114 -9.10 2.09 -4.08
C VAL A 114 -10.04 3.22 -4.49
N THR A 115 -11.32 2.92 -4.44
CA THR A 115 -12.38 3.89 -4.73
C THR A 115 -13.05 4.28 -3.43
N ALA A 116 -13.10 5.58 -3.15
CA ALA A 116 -13.76 6.11 -1.96
C ALA A 116 -15.28 6.14 -2.17
N ALA A 117 -16.01 6.38 -1.09
CA ALA A 117 -17.48 6.45 -1.12
C ALA A 117 -17.99 7.52 -2.08
N ASP A 118 -17.23 8.59 -2.30
CA ASP A 118 -17.60 9.68 -3.23
C ASP A 118 -17.22 9.40 -4.68
N GLY A 119 -16.64 8.23 -4.98
CA GLY A 119 -16.23 7.85 -6.32
C GLY A 119 -14.79 8.22 -6.69
N GLU A 120 -14.09 8.97 -5.85
CA GLU A 120 -12.69 9.31 -6.10
C GLU A 120 -11.81 8.08 -5.99
N VAL A 121 -10.79 8.00 -6.85
CA VAL A 121 -9.87 6.87 -6.91
C VAL A 121 -8.48 7.30 -6.43
N PHE A 122 -7.87 6.47 -5.58
CA PHE A 122 -6.55 6.72 -5.03
C PHE A 122 -5.64 5.53 -5.34
N THR A 123 -4.41 5.83 -5.76
CA THR A 123 -3.42 4.82 -6.11
C THR A 123 -2.34 4.78 -5.03
N GLY A 124 -2.00 3.57 -4.59
CA GLY A 124 -0.87 3.33 -3.71
C GLY A 124 0.06 2.31 -4.32
N ARG A 125 1.35 2.45 -4.06
CA ARG A 125 2.37 1.53 -4.54
C ARG A 125 3.25 1.10 -3.38
N GLY A 126 3.68 -0.15 -3.43
CA GLY A 126 4.61 -0.72 -2.48
C GLY A 126 5.55 -1.70 -3.15
N ALA A 127 6.79 -1.73 -2.71
CA ALA A 127 7.78 -2.65 -3.24
C ALA A 127 8.54 -3.31 -2.10
N ASP A 128 8.72 -4.62 -2.20
CA ASP A 128 9.44 -5.42 -1.19
C ASP A 128 9.78 -6.77 -1.82
N GLY A 129 10.73 -7.48 -1.23
CA GLY A 129 11.01 -8.85 -1.62
C GLY A 129 9.86 -9.80 -1.31
N ASP A 130 9.03 -9.47 -0.34
CA ASP A 130 7.82 -10.22 0.02
C ASP A 130 6.59 -9.52 -0.57
N ILE A 131 5.85 -10.24 -1.40
CA ILE A 131 4.67 -9.70 -2.08
C ILE A 131 3.57 -9.30 -1.10
N ILE A 132 3.47 -9.95 0.04
CA ILE A 132 2.47 -9.62 1.06
C ILE A 132 2.82 -8.27 1.70
N VAL A 133 4.09 -8.04 2.00
CA VAL A 133 4.56 -6.75 2.53
C VAL A 133 4.35 -5.65 1.49
N SER A 134 4.66 -5.92 0.21
CA SER A 134 4.42 -4.98 -0.89
C SER A 134 2.93 -4.61 -0.98
N SER A 135 2.06 -5.61 -0.86
CA SER A 135 0.60 -5.41 -0.92
C SER A 135 0.12 -4.54 0.24
N ALA A 136 0.61 -4.81 1.45
CA ALA A 136 0.27 -4.03 2.64
C ALA A 136 0.71 -2.58 2.50
N LYS A 137 1.94 -2.36 2.05
CA LYS A 137 2.48 -1.01 1.83
C LYS A 137 1.66 -0.25 0.79
N ALA A 138 1.33 -0.90 -0.33
CA ALA A 138 0.55 -0.29 -1.40
C ALA A 138 -0.84 0.11 -0.90
N TYR A 139 -1.51 -0.76 -0.17
CA TYR A 139 -2.85 -0.50 0.34
C TYR A 139 -2.84 0.66 1.34
N ILE A 140 -1.89 0.66 2.28
CA ILE A 140 -1.77 1.72 3.28
C ILE A 140 -1.45 3.05 2.62
N ASN A 141 -0.60 3.07 1.61
CA ASN A 141 -0.29 4.28 0.85
C ASN A 141 -1.54 4.84 0.15
N ALA A 142 -2.34 3.98 -0.45
CA ALA A 142 -3.61 4.39 -1.08
C ALA A 142 -4.58 4.96 -0.04
N LEU A 143 -4.72 4.30 1.11
CA LEU A 143 -5.59 4.76 2.18
C LEU A 143 -5.11 6.08 2.79
N ASN A 144 -3.81 6.29 2.94
CA ASN A 144 -3.26 7.55 3.43
C ASN A 144 -3.66 8.71 2.51
N ARG A 145 -3.64 8.49 1.20
CA ARG A 145 -4.08 9.49 0.22
C ARG A 145 -5.57 9.77 0.33
N LEU A 146 -6.36 8.71 0.53
CA LEU A 146 -7.80 8.83 0.72
C LEU A 146 -8.12 9.63 1.98
N ILE A 147 -7.43 9.35 3.08
CA ILE A 147 -7.62 10.06 4.36
C ILE A 147 -7.30 11.55 4.19
N SER A 148 -6.18 11.87 3.54
CA SER A 148 -5.79 13.25 3.28
C SER A 148 -6.85 13.99 2.47
N HIS A 149 -7.39 13.34 1.44
CA HIS A 149 -8.45 13.91 0.61
C HIS A 149 -9.72 14.19 1.43
N LYS A 150 -10.11 13.25 2.28
CA LYS A 150 -11.27 13.42 3.17
C LYS A 150 -11.10 14.59 4.13
N GLN A 151 -9.90 14.76 4.68
CA GLN A 151 -9.59 15.86 5.59
C GLN A 151 -9.63 17.20 4.87
N GLU A 152 -9.14 17.27 3.64
CA GLU A 152 -9.19 18.49 2.82
C GLU A 152 -10.64 18.88 2.54
N LYS A 153 -11.51 17.92 2.23
CA LYS A 153 -12.94 18.19 1.99
C LYS A 153 -13.70 18.65 3.22
N ALA A 154 -13.23 18.22 4.41
CA ALA A 154 -13.89 18.59 5.68
C ALA A 154 -13.55 20.02 6.12
N GLN A 155 -12.53 20.64 5.47
CA GLN A 155 -12.18 22.05 5.67
C GLN A 155 -12.94 22.94 4.65
#